data_d7344b2b7d7c3373b8b0d864b0340f3f
#
_entry.id   d7344b2b7d7c3373b8b0d864b0340f3f
#
_cell.length_a   1.000
_cell.length_b   1.000
_cell.length_c   1.000
_cell.angle_alpha   90.00
_cell.angle_beta   90.00
_cell.angle_gamma   90.00
#
_symmetry.space_group_name_H-M   'P 1'
#
loop_
_entity.id
_entity.type
_entity.pdbx_description
1 polymer ?
#
loop_
_entity_poly.entity_id
_entity_poly.type
_entity_poly.pdbx_seq_one_letter_code
_entity_poly.pdbx_strand_id
1 'polypeptide(L)'
;MNTQLRSDALAAPMPDARGRFGIFGGRYVPETLVPALDRLQAGVARHLHSAEFQAEFLLELKTWVGRPTALSHAPTLSKRWGAEVWLKREDLAHTGAHKINNAVGQVLLAKRLGAKRVIAETGAGQHGVASAAAAARLGMPCVVYMGAVDVERQAPNVGRMQLLGAKVVPVTSGDATLRAAIDEALRDWVSDPDGTYYCLGSAVGPHPYPYLVRELQAVIGREARAQMLELAGALPDAVIACVGGGSNAIGLFHPFLADSAVQLLGVEAGGRGAGLGDNAASLTFGTPGVLQGSYTLILQDAFGQVRETHSVSAGLDYSGVGPEHAYLMQSGRVAYESAMDGEALDALAECARFEGILTAIESAHAFFGARRYAATHPGARILIGCSGRGDKDMPILQRTLLKDLAAERR
;
A
#
# COMPACT_ATOMS: atom_id res chain seq x y z
N MET A 1 11.21 33.72 9.06
CA MET A 1 11.56 32.99 7.81
C MET A 1 10.69 31.75 7.70
N ASN A 2 9.35 31.88 7.57
CA ASN A 2 8.46 30.71 7.56
C ASN A 2 7.06 30.94 6.97
N THR A 3 6.84 32.04 6.24
CA THR A 3 5.49 32.34 5.71
C THR A 3 5.33 31.93 4.23
N GLN A 4 6.42 31.73 3.51
CA GLN A 4 6.40 31.35 2.10
C GLN A 4 6.22 29.83 1.87
N LEU A 5 6.55 28.99 2.84
CA LEU A 5 6.37 27.53 2.76
C LEU A 5 4.91 27.06 2.93
N ARG A 6 4.01 27.91 3.40
CA ARG A 6 2.59 27.57 3.60
C ARG A 6 1.68 27.83 2.39
N SER A 7 2.08 28.63 1.41
CA SER A 7 1.24 28.93 0.25
C SER A 7 1.39 27.93 -0.90
N ASP A 8 2.50 27.21 -0.98
CA ASP A 8 2.75 26.21 -2.04
C ASP A 8 2.22 24.81 -1.67
N ALA A 9 1.67 24.64 -0.49
CA ALA A 9 1.20 23.35 0.06
C ALA A 9 -0.17 22.87 -0.50
N LEU A 10 -0.82 23.63 -1.37
CA LEU A 10 -2.16 23.31 -1.88
C LEU A 10 -2.16 22.50 -3.18
N ALA A 11 -1.04 22.37 -3.86
CA ALA A 11 -0.92 21.48 -5.02
C ALA A 11 -0.38 20.12 -4.60
N ALA A 12 -0.95 19.04 -5.14
CA ALA A 12 -0.40 17.71 -4.92
C ALA A 12 1.07 17.66 -5.36
N PRO A 13 1.99 17.13 -4.53
CA PRO A 13 3.40 17.16 -4.84
C PRO A 13 3.70 16.34 -6.11
N MET A 14 4.46 16.95 -7.02
CA MET A 14 5.01 16.26 -8.18
C MET A 14 6.50 16.01 -7.92
N PRO A 15 7.05 14.86 -8.36
CA PRO A 15 8.48 14.65 -8.26
C PRO A 15 9.22 15.65 -9.16
N ASP A 16 10.35 16.16 -8.69
CA ASP A 16 11.24 17.00 -9.50
C ASP A 16 11.89 16.23 -10.65
N ALA A 17 12.72 16.89 -11.47
CA ALA A 17 13.42 16.27 -12.59
C ALA A 17 14.38 15.12 -12.17
N ARG A 18 14.75 15.04 -10.89
CA ARG A 18 15.54 13.96 -10.31
C ARG A 18 14.68 12.86 -9.69
N GLY A 19 13.34 12.97 -9.78
CA GLY A 19 12.39 12.03 -9.20
C GLY A 19 12.23 12.17 -7.69
N ARG A 20 12.39 13.37 -7.14
CA ARG A 20 12.33 13.62 -5.70
C ARG A 20 11.10 14.41 -5.30
N PHE A 21 10.57 14.07 -4.14
CA PHE A 21 9.60 14.83 -3.36
C PHE A 21 10.38 15.53 -2.23
N GLY A 22 10.71 16.81 -2.39
CA GLY A 22 11.64 17.50 -1.51
C GLY A 22 13.03 16.82 -1.54
N ILE A 23 13.48 16.30 -0.39
CA ILE A 23 14.74 15.56 -0.29
C ILE A 23 14.59 14.06 -0.56
N PHE A 24 13.38 13.52 -0.52
CA PHE A 24 13.08 12.09 -0.61
C PHE A 24 12.84 11.63 -2.05
N GLY A 25 13.09 10.36 -2.34
CA GLY A 25 12.94 9.76 -3.67
C GLY A 25 14.25 9.60 -4.40
N GLY A 26 14.26 9.86 -5.72
CA GLY A 26 15.44 9.72 -6.56
C GLY A 26 15.64 8.30 -7.08
N ARG A 27 16.87 8.01 -7.59
CA ARG A 27 17.27 6.74 -8.17
C ARG A 27 18.62 6.31 -7.59
N TYR A 28 18.59 5.33 -6.71
CA TYR A 28 19.78 4.76 -6.07
C TYR A 28 19.88 3.29 -6.46
N VAL A 29 20.24 3.06 -7.73
CA VAL A 29 20.28 1.73 -8.35
C VAL A 29 21.65 1.49 -9.00
N PRO A 30 22.04 0.23 -9.25
CA PRO A 30 23.18 -0.09 -10.10
C PRO A 30 23.04 0.55 -11.48
N GLU A 31 24.15 0.97 -12.07
CA GLU A 31 24.18 1.61 -13.40
C GLU A 31 23.52 0.77 -14.51
N THR A 32 23.55 -0.54 -14.37
CA THR A 32 22.90 -1.48 -15.31
C THR A 32 21.37 -1.34 -15.37
N LEU A 33 20.73 -0.82 -14.31
CA LEU A 33 19.27 -0.57 -14.29
C LEU A 33 18.90 0.84 -14.76
N VAL A 34 19.84 1.77 -14.90
CA VAL A 34 19.53 3.15 -15.30
C VAL A 34 18.81 3.18 -16.67
N PRO A 35 19.27 2.46 -17.73
CA PRO A 35 18.56 2.45 -19.01
C PRO A 35 17.14 1.90 -18.92
N ALA A 36 16.89 0.89 -18.08
CA ALA A 36 15.56 0.34 -17.88
C ALA A 36 14.62 1.35 -17.20
N LEU A 37 15.11 2.07 -16.19
CA LEU A 37 14.37 3.14 -15.53
C LEU A 37 14.12 4.34 -16.46
N ASP A 38 15.06 4.68 -17.35
CA ASP A 38 14.87 5.74 -18.34
C ASP A 38 13.77 5.36 -19.33
N ARG A 39 13.75 4.11 -19.82
CA ARG A 39 12.66 3.61 -20.66
C ARG A 39 11.33 3.62 -19.94
N LEU A 40 11.31 3.20 -18.66
CA LEU A 40 10.10 3.24 -17.85
C LEU A 40 9.61 4.67 -17.67
N GLN A 41 10.48 5.62 -17.34
CA GLN A 41 10.12 7.03 -17.19
C GLN A 41 9.58 7.62 -18.50
N ALA A 42 10.24 7.36 -19.62
CA ALA A 42 9.76 7.77 -20.94
C ALA A 42 8.40 7.16 -21.27
N GLY A 43 8.21 5.88 -20.93
CA GLY A 43 6.93 5.18 -21.07
C GLY A 43 5.82 5.76 -20.20
N VAL A 44 6.11 6.06 -18.95
CA VAL A 44 5.19 6.74 -18.03
C VAL A 44 4.80 8.11 -18.58
N ALA A 45 5.77 8.93 -18.99
CA ALA A 45 5.50 10.25 -19.55
C ALA A 45 4.66 10.20 -20.82
N ARG A 46 4.89 9.19 -21.68
CA ARG A 46 4.18 9.04 -22.95
C ARG A 46 2.77 8.47 -22.77
N HIS A 47 2.59 7.50 -21.90
CA HIS A 47 1.38 6.68 -21.89
C HIS A 47 0.45 6.96 -20.71
N LEU A 48 1.00 7.18 -19.49
CA LEU A 48 0.20 7.17 -18.26
C LEU A 48 -1.05 8.07 -18.33
N HIS A 49 -0.92 9.25 -18.90
CA HIS A 49 -2.02 10.22 -19.04
C HIS A 49 -2.58 10.31 -20.46
N SER A 50 -2.16 9.44 -21.40
CA SER A 50 -2.78 9.42 -22.73
C SER A 50 -4.22 8.92 -22.66
N ALA A 51 -5.07 9.46 -23.55
CA ALA A 51 -6.48 9.10 -23.60
C ALA A 51 -6.68 7.59 -23.83
N GLU A 52 -5.85 7.00 -24.65
CA GLU A 52 -5.91 5.57 -25.01
C GLU A 52 -5.55 4.68 -23.81
N PHE A 53 -4.49 5.03 -23.06
CA PHE A 53 -4.11 4.27 -21.86
C PHE A 53 -5.17 4.40 -20.77
N GLN A 54 -5.64 5.61 -20.54
CA GLN A 54 -6.66 5.86 -19.50
C GLN A 54 -7.98 5.15 -19.85
N ALA A 55 -8.39 5.16 -21.13
CA ALA A 55 -9.60 4.45 -21.56
C ALA A 55 -9.48 2.94 -21.33
N GLU A 56 -8.36 2.31 -21.71
CA GLU A 56 -8.11 0.89 -21.50
C GLU A 56 -8.00 0.55 -20.02
N PHE A 57 -7.25 1.33 -19.25
CA PHE A 57 -7.10 1.14 -17.82
C PHE A 57 -8.44 1.25 -17.08
N LEU A 58 -9.23 2.30 -17.34
CA LEU A 58 -10.53 2.48 -16.71
C LEU A 58 -11.54 1.41 -17.13
N LEU A 59 -11.45 0.91 -18.36
CA LEU A 59 -12.28 -0.20 -18.83
C LEU A 59 -11.97 -1.48 -18.02
N GLU A 60 -10.70 -1.85 -17.87
CA GLU A 60 -10.30 -3.00 -17.05
C GLU A 60 -10.70 -2.82 -15.58
N LEU A 61 -10.52 -1.62 -15.03
CA LEU A 61 -10.96 -1.32 -13.67
C LEU A 61 -12.47 -1.50 -13.50
N LYS A 62 -13.26 -1.05 -14.46
CA LYS A 62 -14.72 -1.13 -14.42
C LYS A 62 -15.24 -2.55 -14.64
N THR A 63 -14.76 -3.24 -15.68
CA THR A 63 -15.38 -4.47 -16.16
C THR A 63 -14.77 -5.73 -15.58
N TRP A 64 -13.55 -5.67 -15.06
CA TRP A 64 -12.85 -6.81 -14.51
C TRP A 64 -12.49 -6.65 -13.03
N VAL A 65 -12.01 -5.47 -12.61
CA VAL A 65 -11.69 -5.22 -11.19
C VAL A 65 -12.93 -4.98 -10.34
N GLY A 66 -14.03 -4.49 -10.95
CA GLY A 66 -15.29 -4.24 -10.25
C GLY A 66 -15.37 -2.83 -9.63
N ARG A 67 -14.78 -1.84 -10.30
CA ARG A 67 -14.83 -0.43 -9.83
C ARG A 67 -16.02 0.33 -10.43
N PRO A 68 -16.52 1.39 -9.73
CA PRO A 68 -16.05 1.89 -8.43
C PRO A 68 -16.32 0.90 -7.29
N THR A 69 -15.36 0.78 -6.36
CA THR A 69 -15.62 0.04 -5.13
C THR A 69 -16.61 0.82 -4.26
N ALA A 70 -17.38 0.10 -3.44
CA ALA A 70 -18.40 0.74 -2.61
C ALA A 70 -17.79 1.71 -1.60
N LEU A 71 -18.49 2.80 -1.33
CA LEU A 71 -18.39 3.58 -0.11
C LEU A 71 -19.55 3.16 0.81
N SER A 72 -19.22 2.61 1.98
CA SER A 72 -20.21 2.08 2.91
C SER A 72 -20.24 2.91 4.18
N HIS A 73 -21.44 3.34 4.60
CA HIS A 73 -21.62 3.88 5.95
C HIS A 73 -21.53 2.74 6.97
N ALA A 74 -20.86 2.97 8.10
CA ALA A 74 -20.68 2.03 9.21
C ALA A 74 -21.52 2.47 10.41
N PRO A 75 -22.85 2.16 10.45
CA PRO A 75 -23.78 2.78 11.40
C PRO A 75 -23.54 2.35 12.84
N THR A 76 -23.11 1.10 13.06
CA THR A 76 -22.87 0.61 14.40
C THR A 76 -21.59 1.17 14.98
N LEU A 77 -20.50 1.21 14.20
CA LEU A 77 -19.27 1.88 14.60
C LEU A 77 -19.48 3.38 14.79
N SER A 78 -20.25 4.03 13.93
CA SER A 78 -20.61 5.45 14.07
C SER A 78 -21.24 5.75 15.42
N LYS A 79 -22.25 4.96 15.80
CA LYS A 79 -22.91 5.10 17.10
C LYS A 79 -21.98 4.82 18.27
N ARG A 80 -21.13 3.82 18.17
CA ARG A 80 -20.19 3.41 19.22
C ARG A 80 -19.07 4.42 19.45
N TRP A 81 -18.56 5.00 18.38
CA TRP A 81 -17.45 5.96 18.44
C TRP A 81 -17.91 7.41 18.58
N GLY A 82 -19.21 7.68 18.45
CA GLY A 82 -19.76 9.04 18.48
C GLY A 82 -19.29 9.91 17.30
N ALA A 83 -19.14 9.32 16.13
CA ALA A 83 -18.65 9.93 14.90
C ALA A 83 -19.45 9.41 13.70
N GLU A 84 -19.34 10.00 12.53
CA GLU A 84 -19.92 9.51 11.29
C GLU A 84 -18.86 8.74 10.49
N VAL A 85 -18.92 7.40 10.48
CA VAL A 85 -17.86 6.53 9.93
C VAL A 85 -18.24 6.00 8.56
N TRP A 86 -17.38 6.22 7.58
CA TRP A 86 -17.49 5.76 6.21
C TRP A 86 -16.28 4.89 5.81
N LEU A 87 -16.53 3.83 5.04
CA LEU A 87 -15.53 2.85 4.63
C LEU A 87 -15.38 2.84 3.11
N LYS A 88 -14.18 3.14 2.59
CA LYS A 88 -13.85 2.89 1.18
C LYS A 88 -13.42 1.43 1.03
N ARG A 89 -14.25 0.63 0.37
CA ARG A 89 -14.27 -0.83 0.37
C ARG A 89 -13.34 -1.43 -0.72
N GLU A 90 -12.02 -1.24 -0.59
CA GLU A 90 -11.04 -1.87 -1.51
C GLU A 90 -10.90 -3.39 -1.30
N ASP A 91 -11.41 -3.92 -0.20
CA ASP A 91 -11.59 -5.34 0.07
C ASP A 91 -12.57 -6.03 -0.90
N LEU A 92 -13.45 -5.28 -1.56
CA LEU A 92 -14.39 -5.76 -2.57
C LEU A 92 -13.82 -5.72 -4.00
N ALA A 93 -12.66 -5.13 -4.22
CA ALA A 93 -11.99 -5.18 -5.52
C ALA A 93 -11.58 -6.62 -5.87
N HIS A 94 -11.50 -6.94 -7.17
CA HIS A 94 -10.99 -8.24 -7.63
C HIS A 94 -9.64 -8.56 -6.96
N THR A 95 -9.42 -9.81 -6.61
CA THR A 95 -8.34 -10.34 -5.77
C THR A 95 -8.43 -9.99 -4.26
N GLY A 96 -9.39 -9.14 -3.87
CA GLY A 96 -9.70 -8.85 -2.47
C GLY A 96 -8.85 -7.78 -1.82
N ALA A 97 -8.19 -6.90 -2.59
CA ALA A 97 -7.40 -5.79 -2.09
C ALA A 97 -7.11 -4.74 -3.18
N HIS A 98 -6.71 -3.52 -2.76
CA HIS A 98 -6.31 -2.40 -3.62
C HIS A 98 -5.16 -2.71 -4.60
N LYS A 99 -4.35 -3.74 -4.33
CA LYS A 99 -3.15 -4.08 -5.13
C LYS A 99 -3.44 -4.28 -6.60
N ILE A 100 -4.64 -4.75 -6.95
CA ILE A 100 -5.05 -5.03 -8.32
C ILE A 100 -5.06 -3.79 -9.20
N ASN A 101 -5.41 -2.61 -8.66
CA ASN A 101 -5.43 -1.35 -9.41
C ASN A 101 -4.05 -1.05 -10.01
N ASN A 102 -3.04 -1.12 -9.18
CA ASN A 102 -1.64 -0.90 -9.56
C ASN A 102 -1.15 -2.00 -10.53
N ALA A 103 -1.41 -3.27 -10.22
CA ALA A 103 -0.95 -4.39 -11.05
C ALA A 103 -1.50 -4.32 -12.47
N VAL A 104 -2.79 -4.03 -12.65
CA VAL A 104 -3.40 -3.84 -13.99
C VAL A 104 -2.71 -2.73 -14.76
N GLY A 105 -2.56 -1.55 -14.15
CA GLY A 105 -1.94 -0.40 -14.81
C GLY A 105 -0.49 -0.67 -15.20
N GLN A 106 0.29 -1.31 -14.33
CA GLN A 106 1.68 -1.64 -14.62
C GLN A 106 1.80 -2.71 -15.70
N VAL A 107 0.96 -3.75 -15.71
CA VAL A 107 1.01 -4.79 -16.74
C VAL A 107 0.53 -4.24 -18.11
N LEU A 108 -0.46 -3.34 -18.14
CA LEU A 108 -0.82 -2.60 -19.36
C LEU A 108 0.36 -1.77 -19.89
N LEU A 109 1.06 -1.08 -19.00
CA LEU A 109 2.26 -0.31 -19.37
C LEU A 109 3.38 -1.23 -19.88
N ALA A 110 3.62 -2.38 -19.22
CA ALA A 110 4.59 -3.38 -19.63
C ALA A 110 4.37 -3.83 -21.09
N LYS A 111 3.12 -4.13 -21.45
CA LYS A 111 2.75 -4.48 -22.85
C LYS A 111 3.10 -3.37 -23.83
N ARG A 112 2.78 -2.11 -23.51
CA ARG A 112 3.08 -0.96 -24.37
C ARG A 112 4.56 -0.68 -24.52
N LEU A 113 5.35 -1.06 -23.50
CA LEU A 113 6.82 -0.98 -23.54
C LEU A 113 7.46 -2.18 -24.24
N GLY A 114 6.69 -3.17 -24.67
CA GLY A 114 7.20 -4.35 -25.40
C GLY A 114 7.89 -5.37 -24.49
N ALA A 115 7.63 -5.35 -23.19
CA ALA A 115 8.17 -6.34 -22.27
C ALA A 115 7.69 -7.75 -22.64
N LYS A 116 8.57 -8.75 -22.50
CA LYS A 116 8.28 -10.15 -22.81
C LYS A 116 7.68 -10.88 -21.61
N ARG A 117 7.97 -10.42 -20.40
CA ARG A 117 7.48 -10.98 -19.13
C ARG A 117 7.37 -9.92 -18.05
N VAL A 118 6.59 -10.23 -17.04
CA VAL A 118 6.46 -9.45 -15.81
C VAL A 118 7.08 -10.23 -14.67
N ILE A 119 7.84 -9.55 -13.81
CA ILE A 119 8.28 -10.07 -12.53
C ILE A 119 7.65 -9.25 -11.41
N ALA A 120 7.45 -9.86 -10.25
CA ALA A 120 6.95 -9.19 -9.05
C ALA A 120 7.57 -9.83 -7.80
N GLU A 121 7.60 -9.06 -6.71
CA GLU A 121 7.88 -9.53 -5.37
C GLU A 121 6.61 -9.62 -4.54
N THR A 122 6.62 -10.45 -3.49
CA THR A 122 5.52 -10.46 -2.53
C THR A 122 5.94 -11.05 -1.18
N GLY A 123 5.39 -10.50 -0.09
CA GLY A 123 5.47 -11.06 1.26
C GLY A 123 4.15 -11.73 1.64
N ALA A 124 3.12 -10.95 1.97
CA ALA A 124 1.77 -11.46 2.31
C ALA A 124 1.04 -12.18 1.15
N GLY A 125 1.61 -12.20 -0.05
CA GLY A 125 1.04 -12.85 -1.23
C GLY A 125 0.06 -11.98 -2.02
N GLN A 126 -0.48 -10.91 -1.49
CA GLN A 126 -1.53 -10.12 -2.14
C GLN A 126 -1.05 -9.42 -3.42
N HIS A 127 0.17 -8.86 -3.42
CA HIS A 127 0.74 -8.27 -4.62
C HIS A 127 1.05 -9.33 -5.68
N GLY A 128 1.62 -10.46 -5.27
CA GLY A 128 1.86 -11.59 -6.16
C GLY A 128 0.60 -12.09 -6.85
N VAL A 129 -0.50 -12.28 -6.09
CA VAL A 129 -1.80 -12.68 -6.65
C VAL A 129 -2.33 -11.62 -7.61
N ALA A 130 -2.24 -10.32 -7.27
CA ALA A 130 -2.69 -9.24 -8.14
C ALA A 130 -1.87 -9.16 -9.44
N SER A 131 -0.55 -9.31 -9.36
CA SER A 131 0.35 -9.32 -10.52
C SER A 131 0.11 -10.54 -11.41
N ALA A 132 -0.03 -11.73 -10.81
CA ALA A 132 -0.36 -12.96 -11.54
C ALA A 132 -1.72 -12.85 -12.26
N ALA A 133 -2.74 -12.29 -11.56
CA ALA A 133 -4.07 -12.11 -12.14
C ALA A 133 -4.05 -11.11 -13.32
N ALA A 134 -3.38 -9.96 -13.15
CA ALA A 134 -3.25 -8.97 -14.22
C ALA A 134 -2.45 -9.51 -15.42
N ALA A 135 -1.36 -10.25 -15.15
CA ALA A 135 -0.56 -10.87 -16.19
C ALA A 135 -1.36 -11.93 -16.97
N ALA A 136 -2.09 -12.80 -16.28
CA ALA A 136 -2.99 -13.79 -16.90
C ALA A 136 -4.06 -13.11 -17.76
N ARG A 137 -4.72 -12.07 -17.23
CA ARG A 137 -5.74 -11.28 -17.93
C ARG A 137 -5.23 -10.67 -19.23
N LEU A 138 -3.98 -10.20 -19.22
CA LEU A 138 -3.37 -9.48 -20.33
C LEU A 138 -2.45 -10.34 -21.20
N GLY A 139 -2.38 -11.67 -20.95
CA GLY A 139 -1.63 -12.63 -21.73
C GLY A 139 -0.11 -12.49 -21.62
N MET A 140 0.41 -12.15 -20.42
CA MET A 140 1.85 -12.00 -20.19
C MET A 140 2.38 -13.10 -19.23
N PRO A 141 3.56 -13.68 -19.49
CA PRO A 141 4.25 -14.52 -18.53
C PRO A 141 4.55 -13.75 -17.24
N CYS A 142 4.37 -14.40 -16.08
CA CYS A 142 4.61 -13.80 -14.78
C CYS A 142 5.48 -14.69 -13.90
N VAL A 143 6.50 -14.09 -13.27
CA VAL A 143 7.32 -14.74 -12.23
C VAL A 143 7.18 -13.94 -10.94
N VAL A 144 6.88 -14.62 -9.83
CA VAL A 144 6.72 -13.98 -8.52
C VAL A 144 7.78 -14.51 -7.56
N TYR A 145 8.61 -13.61 -7.03
CA TYR A 145 9.58 -13.90 -6.00
C TYR A 145 8.93 -13.76 -4.63
N MET A 146 9.12 -14.75 -3.76
CA MET A 146 8.53 -14.77 -2.42
C MET A 146 9.50 -15.42 -1.45
N GLY A 147 9.72 -14.82 -0.28
CA GLY A 147 10.58 -15.39 0.74
C GLY A 147 10.10 -16.79 1.15
N ALA A 148 11.01 -17.74 1.35
CA ALA A 148 10.65 -19.12 1.66
C ALA A 148 9.80 -19.23 2.94
N VAL A 149 10.06 -18.38 3.94
CA VAL A 149 9.25 -18.29 5.17
C VAL A 149 7.82 -17.84 4.85
N ASP A 150 7.66 -16.89 3.95
CA ASP A 150 6.36 -16.38 3.55
C ASP A 150 5.61 -17.38 2.65
N VAL A 151 6.30 -18.15 1.81
CA VAL A 151 5.70 -19.22 1.00
C VAL A 151 4.95 -20.23 1.88
N GLU A 152 5.56 -20.65 3.00
CA GLU A 152 4.92 -21.57 3.93
C GLU A 152 3.74 -20.92 4.67
N ARG A 153 3.92 -19.68 5.13
CA ARG A 153 2.88 -18.92 5.88
C ARG A 153 1.66 -18.59 5.03
N GLN A 154 1.86 -18.40 3.74
CA GLN A 154 0.87 -17.87 2.79
C GLN A 154 0.56 -18.90 1.67
N ALA A 155 0.63 -20.20 1.96
CA ALA A 155 0.40 -21.27 0.99
C ALA A 155 -0.89 -21.12 0.16
N PRO A 156 -2.04 -20.64 0.69
CA PRO A 156 -3.23 -20.38 -0.13
C PRO A 156 -3.01 -19.34 -1.23
N ASN A 157 -2.22 -18.29 -0.98
CA ASN A 157 -1.89 -17.29 -1.99
C ASN A 157 -0.91 -17.84 -3.02
N VAL A 158 0.03 -18.68 -2.61
CA VAL A 158 0.94 -19.40 -3.53
C VAL A 158 0.13 -20.26 -4.51
N GLY A 159 -0.82 -21.05 -4.01
CA GLY A 159 -1.72 -21.84 -4.85
C GLY A 159 -2.54 -20.98 -5.83
N ARG A 160 -3.04 -19.80 -5.39
CA ARG A 160 -3.74 -18.86 -6.29
C ARG A 160 -2.84 -18.36 -7.41
N MET A 161 -1.60 -17.95 -7.10
CA MET A 161 -0.63 -17.49 -8.11
C MET A 161 -0.31 -18.57 -9.13
N GLN A 162 -0.11 -19.81 -8.68
CA GLN A 162 0.14 -20.96 -9.57
C GLN A 162 -1.05 -21.28 -10.46
N LEU A 163 -2.28 -21.25 -9.92
CA LEU A 163 -3.51 -21.45 -10.71
C LEU A 163 -3.72 -20.33 -11.75
N LEU A 164 -3.25 -19.12 -11.48
CA LEU A 164 -3.24 -18.00 -12.41
C LEU A 164 -2.10 -18.09 -13.45
N GLY A 165 -1.30 -19.15 -13.42
CA GLY A 165 -0.23 -19.40 -14.38
C GLY A 165 1.10 -18.72 -14.07
N ALA A 166 1.24 -18.08 -12.91
CA ALA A 166 2.51 -17.51 -12.50
C ALA A 166 3.48 -18.56 -11.94
N LYS A 167 4.77 -18.39 -12.24
CA LYS A 167 5.84 -19.16 -11.59
C LYS A 167 6.18 -18.49 -10.26
N VAL A 168 5.98 -19.18 -9.14
CA VAL A 168 6.41 -18.71 -7.83
C VAL A 168 7.80 -19.25 -7.53
N VAL A 169 8.74 -18.35 -7.21
CA VAL A 169 10.14 -18.69 -6.89
C VAL A 169 10.39 -18.41 -5.41
N PRO A 170 10.56 -19.47 -4.58
CA PRO A 170 10.94 -19.29 -3.19
C PRO A 170 12.36 -18.74 -3.06
N VAL A 171 12.54 -17.70 -2.26
CA VAL A 171 13.84 -17.07 -1.98
C VAL A 171 14.31 -17.51 -0.61
N THR A 172 15.45 -18.21 -0.56
CA THR A 172 16.03 -18.77 0.67
C THR A 172 17.21 -17.97 1.20
N SER A 173 17.67 -16.95 0.45
CA SER A 173 18.77 -16.07 0.84
C SER A 173 18.31 -15.01 1.84
N GLY A 174 19.25 -14.43 2.58
CA GLY A 174 18.99 -13.36 3.55
C GLY A 174 18.05 -13.81 4.66
N ASP A 175 17.06 -12.97 4.98
CA ASP A 175 16.01 -13.26 5.97
C ASP A 175 14.89 -14.17 5.43
N ALA A 176 14.95 -14.54 4.15
CA ALA A 176 13.93 -15.34 3.46
C ALA A 176 12.50 -14.78 3.55
N THR A 177 12.36 -13.45 3.66
CA THR A 177 11.09 -12.70 3.72
C THR A 177 10.94 -11.75 2.53
N LEU A 178 10.01 -10.78 2.61
CA LEU A 178 9.73 -9.79 1.55
C LEU A 178 11.00 -9.05 1.10
N ARG A 179 11.88 -8.67 2.01
CA ARG A 179 13.13 -7.95 1.65
C ARG A 179 14.00 -8.77 0.73
N ALA A 180 14.24 -10.03 1.07
CA ALA A 180 15.01 -10.95 0.22
C ALA A 180 14.33 -11.18 -1.14
N ALA A 181 12.99 -11.25 -1.17
CA ALA A 181 12.23 -11.37 -2.40
C ALA A 181 12.40 -10.16 -3.33
N ILE A 182 12.42 -8.93 -2.78
CA ILE A 182 12.69 -7.71 -3.56
C ILE A 182 14.12 -7.73 -4.12
N ASP A 183 15.11 -8.09 -3.30
CA ASP A 183 16.49 -8.15 -3.73
C ASP A 183 16.70 -9.17 -4.87
N GLU A 184 16.00 -10.32 -4.82
CA GLU A 184 16.05 -11.32 -5.88
C GLU A 184 15.33 -10.87 -7.16
N ALA A 185 14.17 -10.22 -7.02
CA ALA A 185 13.49 -9.61 -8.16
C ALA A 185 14.35 -8.56 -8.86
N LEU A 186 15.09 -7.74 -8.11
CA LEU A 186 16.03 -6.78 -8.66
C LEU A 186 17.20 -7.46 -9.38
N ARG A 187 17.74 -8.59 -8.86
CA ARG A 187 18.81 -9.36 -9.55
C ARG A 187 18.29 -9.94 -10.87
N ASP A 188 17.09 -10.52 -10.87
CA ASP A 188 16.47 -11.03 -12.11
C ASP A 188 16.27 -9.90 -13.13
N TRP A 189 15.81 -8.72 -12.66
CA TRP A 189 15.62 -7.57 -13.55
C TRP A 189 16.95 -7.10 -14.18
N VAL A 190 18.04 -7.06 -13.40
CA VAL A 190 19.38 -6.74 -13.91
C VAL A 190 19.84 -7.73 -14.98
N SER A 191 19.42 -9.01 -14.90
CA SER A 191 19.85 -10.04 -15.85
C SER A 191 19.23 -9.89 -17.25
N ASP A 192 18.02 -9.33 -17.36
CA ASP A 192 17.32 -9.05 -18.62
C ASP A 192 16.46 -7.79 -18.47
N PRO A 193 17.10 -6.60 -18.40
CA PRO A 193 16.39 -5.34 -18.19
C PRO A 193 15.55 -4.89 -19.38
N ASP A 194 15.80 -5.43 -20.58
CA ASP A 194 15.10 -5.09 -21.81
C ASP A 194 13.82 -5.93 -22.03
N GLY A 195 13.87 -7.22 -21.68
CA GLY A 195 12.75 -8.13 -21.84
C GLY A 195 11.84 -8.21 -20.62
N THR A 196 12.27 -7.71 -19.48
CA THR A 196 11.59 -7.87 -18.21
C THR A 196 11.00 -6.55 -17.71
N TYR A 197 9.72 -6.56 -17.31
CA TYR A 197 9.09 -5.47 -16.59
C TYR A 197 8.96 -5.85 -15.11
N TYR A 198 9.52 -5.04 -14.23
CA TYR A 198 9.33 -5.23 -12.79
C TYR A 198 8.05 -4.53 -12.35
N CYS A 199 7.02 -5.31 -12.00
CA CYS A 199 5.75 -4.83 -11.45
C CYS A 199 5.89 -4.63 -9.95
N LEU A 200 6.20 -3.42 -9.51
CA LEU A 200 6.51 -3.11 -8.12
C LEU A 200 5.23 -2.93 -7.30
N GLY A 201 5.18 -3.56 -6.13
CA GLY A 201 3.96 -3.74 -5.35
C GLY A 201 3.53 -2.58 -4.48
N SER A 202 4.35 -1.52 -4.33
CA SER A 202 4.02 -0.37 -3.49
C SER A 202 4.56 0.94 -4.04
N ALA A 203 4.23 2.07 -3.39
CA ALA A 203 4.70 3.41 -3.76
C ALA A 203 6.14 3.67 -3.26
N VAL A 204 7.00 2.67 -3.39
CA VAL A 204 8.41 2.64 -2.97
C VAL A 204 9.32 2.43 -4.16
N GLY A 205 10.62 2.29 -3.93
CA GLY A 205 11.59 2.00 -5.00
C GLY A 205 12.06 3.23 -5.76
N PRO A 206 12.89 3.04 -6.81
CA PRO A 206 13.47 4.14 -7.55
C PRO A 206 12.42 4.86 -8.39
N HIS A 207 12.61 6.17 -8.61
CA HIS A 207 11.81 6.89 -9.59
C HIS A 207 11.87 6.20 -10.97
N PRO A 208 10.72 6.02 -11.69
CA PRO A 208 9.42 6.67 -11.48
C PRO A 208 8.38 5.87 -10.67
N TYR A 209 8.74 4.74 -10.05
CA TYR A 209 7.76 3.86 -9.39
C TYR A 209 6.89 4.55 -8.33
N PRO A 210 7.41 5.37 -7.39
CA PRO A 210 6.53 6.02 -6.41
C PRO A 210 5.43 6.86 -7.06
N TYR A 211 5.79 7.63 -8.09
CA TYR A 211 4.86 8.42 -8.87
C TYR A 211 3.86 7.55 -9.65
N LEU A 212 4.34 6.55 -10.39
CA LEU A 212 3.52 5.65 -11.18
C LEU A 212 2.47 4.93 -10.31
N VAL A 213 2.91 4.36 -9.20
CA VAL A 213 2.03 3.63 -8.28
C VAL A 213 0.98 4.55 -7.66
N ARG A 214 1.37 5.76 -7.24
CA ARG A 214 0.43 6.77 -6.77
C ARG A 214 -0.67 7.05 -7.79
N GLU A 215 -0.30 7.36 -9.03
CA GLU A 215 -1.26 7.70 -10.10
C GLU A 215 -2.25 6.56 -10.38
N LEU A 216 -1.75 5.32 -10.40
CA LEU A 216 -2.60 4.15 -10.61
C LEU A 216 -3.51 3.85 -9.41
N GLN A 217 -3.06 4.15 -8.19
CA GLN A 217 -3.86 3.96 -6.98
C GLN A 217 -4.79 5.14 -6.66
N ALA A 218 -4.55 6.33 -7.24
CA ALA A 218 -5.35 7.52 -6.97
C ALA A 218 -6.83 7.37 -7.37
N VAL A 219 -7.19 6.34 -8.14
CA VAL A 219 -8.58 5.96 -8.41
C VAL A 219 -9.37 5.74 -7.10
N ILE A 220 -8.73 5.22 -6.06
CA ILE A 220 -9.34 4.99 -4.74
C ILE A 220 -9.89 6.30 -4.16
N GLY A 221 -9.03 7.31 -4.07
CA GLY A 221 -9.40 8.60 -3.49
C GLY A 221 -10.29 9.43 -4.42
N ARG A 222 -10.11 9.35 -5.75
CA ARG A 222 -11.01 10.02 -6.71
C ARG A 222 -12.45 9.55 -6.56
N GLU A 223 -12.66 8.23 -6.50
CA GLU A 223 -13.97 7.63 -6.25
C GLU A 223 -14.50 7.99 -4.87
N ALA A 224 -13.68 7.81 -3.82
CA ALA A 224 -14.09 8.08 -2.45
C ALA A 224 -14.54 9.54 -2.27
N ARG A 225 -13.80 10.49 -2.84
CA ARG A 225 -14.15 11.93 -2.77
C ARG A 225 -15.49 12.23 -3.46
N ALA A 226 -15.72 11.67 -4.65
CA ALA A 226 -16.98 11.83 -5.36
C ALA A 226 -18.15 11.17 -4.59
N GLN A 227 -17.95 9.95 -4.10
CA GLN A 227 -18.95 9.21 -3.34
C GLN A 227 -19.27 9.87 -1.99
N MET A 228 -18.30 10.48 -1.30
CA MET A 228 -18.56 11.26 -0.07
C MET A 228 -19.46 12.45 -0.35
N LEU A 229 -19.22 13.20 -1.41
CA LEU A 229 -20.07 14.31 -1.80
C LEU A 229 -21.49 13.85 -2.19
N GLU A 230 -21.59 12.71 -2.88
CA GLU A 230 -22.89 12.14 -3.32
C GLU A 230 -23.70 11.57 -2.15
N LEU A 231 -23.07 10.73 -1.30
CA LEU A 231 -23.78 9.94 -0.29
C LEU A 231 -23.84 10.60 1.09
N ALA A 232 -22.79 11.34 1.47
CA ALA A 232 -22.69 12.03 2.75
C ALA A 232 -22.96 13.55 2.64
N GLY A 233 -23.08 14.07 1.42
CA GLY A 233 -23.38 15.50 1.15
C GLY A 233 -22.21 16.45 1.39
N ALA A 234 -21.05 15.98 1.89
CA ALA A 234 -19.86 16.79 2.14
C ALA A 234 -18.59 15.92 2.17
N LEU A 235 -17.43 16.58 2.10
CA LEU A 235 -16.13 15.91 2.32
C LEU A 235 -16.01 15.43 3.78
N PRO A 236 -15.17 14.42 4.05
CA PRO A 236 -14.90 14.00 5.41
C PRO A 236 -14.04 15.04 6.16
N ASP A 237 -14.15 15.07 7.49
CA ASP A 237 -13.25 15.83 8.35
C ASP A 237 -11.87 15.17 8.42
N ALA A 238 -11.85 13.83 8.36
CA ALA A 238 -10.60 13.06 8.33
C ALA A 238 -10.65 11.90 7.35
N VAL A 239 -9.52 11.64 6.67
CA VAL A 239 -9.27 10.44 5.84
C VAL A 239 -8.15 9.65 6.48
N ILE A 240 -8.39 8.38 6.79
CA ILE A 240 -7.49 7.54 7.58
C ILE A 240 -7.18 6.25 6.81
N ALA A 241 -5.90 5.90 6.72
CA ALA A 241 -5.43 4.69 6.03
C ALA A 241 -4.23 4.06 6.73
N CYS A 242 -4.10 2.73 6.62
CA CYS A 242 -2.90 2.04 7.09
C CYS A 242 -1.71 2.30 6.16
N VAL A 243 -0.49 2.30 6.73
CA VAL A 243 0.74 2.59 6.01
C VAL A 243 1.79 1.53 6.32
N GLY A 244 2.19 0.76 5.28
CA GLY A 244 3.44 0.02 5.20
C GLY A 244 4.32 0.71 4.16
N GLY A 245 4.51 0.15 2.96
CA GLY A 245 5.07 0.92 1.83
C GLY A 245 4.18 2.07 1.34
N GLY A 246 2.90 2.09 1.72
CA GLY A 246 2.01 3.25 1.64
C GLY A 246 1.17 3.37 0.37
N SER A 247 1.10 2.34 -0.51
CA SER A 247 0.39 2.47 -1.80
C SER A 247 -1.12 2.71 -1.66
N ASN A 248 -1.80 2.04 -0.71
CA ASN A 248 -3.22 2.28 -0.46
C ASN A 248 -3.48 3.70 0.08
N ALA A 249 -2.64 4.11 1.04
CA ALA A 249 -2.76 5.40 1.70
C ALA A 249 -2.52 6.55 0.73
N ILE A 250 -1.45 6.52 -0.08
CA ILE A 250 -1.19 7.59 -1.04
C ILE A 250 -2.27 7.64 -2.12
N GLY A 251 -2.79 6.48 -2.55
CA GLY A 251 -3.89 6.40 -3.50
C GLY A 251 -5.19 7.02 -2.96
N LEU A 252 -5.46 6.82 -1.66
CA LEU A 252 -6.62 7.43 -0.99
C LEU A 252 -6.40 8.90 -0.69
N PHE A 253 -5.20 9.30 -0.19
CA PHE A 253 -4.91 10.67 0.26
C PHE A 253 -4.73 11.66 -0.89
N HIS A 254 -4.10 11.23 -1.98
CA HIS A 254 -3.70 12.13 -3.06
C HIS A 254 -4.83 13.04 -3.56
N PRO A 255 -6.05 12.57 -3.87
CA PRO A 255 -7.14 13.45 -4.31
C PRO A 255 -7.69 14.41 -3.24
N PHE A 256 -7.31 14.23 -1.96
CA PHE A 256 -7.67 15.11 -0.85
C PHE A 256 -6.54 16.05 -0.43
N LEU A 257 -5.36 15.99 -1.07
CA LEU A 257 -4.22 16.81 -0.66
C LEU A 257 -4.51 18.32 -0.79
N ALA A 258 -5.30 18.73 -1.77
CA ALA A 258 -5.70 20.11 -1.98
C ALA A 258 -6.83 20.57 -1.04
N ASP A 259 -7.56 19.66 -0.42
CA ASP A 259 -8.65 19.98 0.50
C ASP A 259 -8.06 20.23 1.91
N SER A 260 -7.56 21.43 2.18
CA SER A 260 -6.82 21.79 3.40
C SER A 260 -7.61 21.60 4.71
N ALA A 261 -8.94 21.63 4.64
CA ALA A 261 -9.83 21.36 5.77
C ALA A 261 -9.91 19.85 6.13
N VAL A 262 -9.56 18.96 5.19
CA VAL A 262 -9.59 17.51 5.41
C VAL A 262 -8.28 17.10 6.08
N GLN A 263 -8.36 16.53 7.28
CA GLN A 263 -7.22 15.94 7.97
C GLN A 263 -6.85 14.60 7.31
N LEU A 264 -5.55 14.35 7.12
CA LEU A 264 -5.05 13.09 6.57
C LEU A 264 -4.19 12.40 7.63
N LEU A 265 -4.53 11.14 7.95
CA LEU A 265 -3.87 10.38 8.99
C LEU A 265 -3.44 9.00 8.47
N GLY A 266 -2.14 8.75 8.45
CA GLY A 266 -1.56 7.44 8.18
C GLY A 266 -1.30 6.67 9.48
N VAL A 267 -1.64 5.38 9.51
CA VAL A 267 -1.43 4.53 10.68
C VAL A 267 -0.49 3.38 10.33
N GLU A 268 0.68 3.38 10.95
CA GLU A 268 1.73 2.38 10.77
C GLU A 268 1.62 1.23 11.77
N ALA A 269 2.36 0.14 11.52
CA ALA A 269 2.42 -1.00 12.42
C ALA A 269 3.41 -0.73 13.58
N GLY A 270 2.89 -0.41 14.75
CA GLY A 270 3.63 -0.24 16.00
C GLY A 270 4.12 -1.57 16.60
N GLY A 271 3.61 -2.69 16.07
CA GLY A 271 4.05 -4.03 16.44
C GLY A 271 3.97 -4.32 17.93
N ARG A 272 5.11 -4.66 18.54
CA ARG A 272 5.24 -4.94 19.99
C ARG A 272 5.74 -3.76 20.78
N GLY A 273 6.25 -2.69 20.13
CA GLY A 273 6.78 -1.50 20.82
C GLY A 273 7.78 -0.71 19.99
N ALA A 274 8.34 0.33 20.61
CA ALA A 274 9.23 1.29 19.95
C ALA A 274 10.67 0.77 19.72
N GLY A 275 11.01 -0.43 20.20
CA GLY A 275 12.36 -1.01 20.04
C GLY A 275 12.66 -1.34 18.57
N LEU A 276 13.94 -1.27 18.20
CA LEU A 276 14.40 -1.75 16.88
C LEU A 276 14.10 -3.27 16.76
N GLY A 277 13.43 -3.65 15.67
CA GLY A 277 12.98 -5.03 15.47
C GLY A 277 11.62 -5.35 16.09
N ASP A 278 10.98 -4.43 16.82
CA ASP A 278 9.68 -4.63 17.43
C ASP A 278 8.52 -3.99 16.67
N ASN A 279 8.79 -3.18 15.67
CA ASN A 279 7.78 -2.49 14.86
C ASN A 279 8.18 -2.42 13.38
N ALA A 280 7.25 -1.91 12.55
CA ALA A 280 7.46 -1.59 11.15
C ALA A 280 6.98 -0.15 10.83
N ALA A 281 7.17 0.77 11.78
CA ALA A 281 6.69 2.16 11.72
C ALA A 281 7.83 3.11 11.32
N SER A 282 8.15 3.13 10.02
CA SER A 282 9.30 3.88 9.47
C SER A 282 9.12 5.40 9.52
N LEU A 283 7.89 5.92 9.47
CA LEU A 283 7.62 7.35 9.61
C LEU A 283 7.71 7.79 11.08
N THR A 284 7.30 6.92 12.00
CA THR A 284 7.32 7.20 13.44
C THR A 284 8.73 7.06 14.03
N PHE A 285 9.48 6.00 13.70
CA PHE A 285 10.75 5.66 14.34
C PHE A 285 11.96 5.61 13.41
N GLY A 286 11.74 5.72 12.09
CA GLY A 286 12.80 5.62 11.10
C GLY A 286 13.66 6.88 11.00
N THR A 287 14.79 6.71 10.35
CA THR A 287 15.74 7.80 10.01
C THR A 287 15.97 7.83 8.51
N PRO A 288 16.40 8.97 7.93
CA PRO A 288 16.67 9.07 6.51
C PRO A 288 17.76 8.11 6.04
N GLY A 289 17.50 7.39 4.95
CA GLY A 289 18.45 6.45 4.37
C GLY A 289 18.02 5.97 2.99
N VAL A 290 18.84 5.15 2.34
CA VAL A 290 18.54 4.55 1.04
C VAL A 290 18.10 3.11 1.25
N LEU A 291 16.94 2.78 0.69
CA LEU A 291 16.41 1.42 0.66
C LEU A 291 15.85 1.13 -0.74
N GLN A 292 16.31 0.02 -1.34
CA GLN A 292 15.77 -0.52 -2.60
C GLN A 292 15.57 0.53 -3.70
N GLY A 293 16.57 1.40 -3.86
CA GLY A 293 16.65 2.38 -4.94
C GLY A 293 16.04 3.75 -4.65
N SER A 294 15.57 4.02 -3.44
CA SER A 294 14.98 5.30 -3.04
C SER A 294 15.55 5.83 -1.73
N TYR A 295 15.72 7.16 -1.63
CA TYR A 295 16.02 7.82 -0.36
C TYR A 295 14.71 8.14 0.37
N THR A 296 14.56 7.62 1.56
CA THR A 296 13.30 7.72 2.34
C THR A 296 13.59 7.58 3.83
N LEU A 297 12.55 7.41 4.64
CA LEU A 297 12.67 7.04 6.05
C LEU A 297 12.70 5.52 6.18
N ILE A 298 13.69 4.99 6.90
CA ILE A 298 13.93 3.56 7.06
C ILE A 298 14.26 3.20 8.50
N LEU A 299 13.90 1.99 8.90
CA LEU A 299 14.27 1.42 10.19
C LEU A 299 15.69 0.85 10.09
N GLN A 300 16.65 1.57 10.64
CA GLN A 300 18.08 1.23 10.61
C GLN A 300 18.75 1.54 11.95
N ASP A 301 19.88 0.89 12.20
CA ASP A 301 20.69 1.18 13.36
C ASP A 301 21.61 2.39 13.15
N ALA A 302 22.40 2.72 14.17
CA ALA A 302 23.33 3.85 14.15
C ALA A 302 24.45 3.74 13.07
N PHE A 303 24.63 2.54 12.50
CA PHE A 303 25.60 2.27 11.44
C PHE A 303 24.95 2.25 10.05
N GLY A 304 23.65 2.54 9.95
CA GLY A 304 22.90 2.53 8.69
C GLY A 304 22.50 1.13 8.22
N GLN A 305 22.59 0.11 9.08
CA GLN A 305 22.14 -1.24 8.73
C GLN A 305 20.63 -1.35 8.91
N VAL A 306 19.93 -1.71 7.83
CA VAL A 306 18.48 -1.95 7.87
C VAL A 306 18.19 -3.09 8.83
N ARG A 307 17.27 -2.85 9.76
CA ARG A 307 16.89 -3.81 10.81
C ARG A 307 15.72 -4.67 10.37
N GLU A 308 15.63 -5.84 10.97
CA GLU A 308 14.40 -6.64 10.92
C GLU A 308 13.25 -5.84 11.51
N THR A 309 12.06 -6.14 11.06
CA THR A 309 10.82 -5.51 11.50
C THR A 309 9.88 -6.55 12.11
N HIS A 310 8.85 -6.07 12.79
CA HIS A 310 7.79 -6.92 13.28
C HIS A 310 6.44 -6.24 13.10
N SER A 311 5.50 -7.00 12.56
CA SER A 311 4.07 -6.68 12.55
C SER A 311 3.27 -7.97 12.53
N VAL A 312 2.15 -8.00 13.23
CA VAL A 312 1.14 -9.08 13.10
C VAL A 312 0.56 -9.10 11.69
N SER A 313 0.62 -7.97 11.00
CA SER A 313 0.21 -7.81 9.60
C SER A 313 1.39 -7.95 8.65
N ALA A 314 1.44 -9.06 7.91
CA ALA A 314 2.49 -9.30 6.93
C ALA A 314 2.57 -8.24 5.82
N GLY A 315 1.47 -7.56 5.49
CA GLY A 315 1.45 -6.51 4.46
C GLY A 315 1.97 -5.16 4.92
N LEU A 316 2.15 -4.95 6.24
CA LEU A 316 2.77 -3.75 6.80
C LEU A 316 4.20 -4.02 7.31
N ASP A 317 4.65 -5.28 7.31
CA ASP A 317 5.97 -5.68 7.80
C ASP A 317 7.06 -5.33 6.78
N TYR A 318 7.51 -4.06 6.82
CA TYR A 318 8.48 -3.51 5.87
C TYR A 318 9.30 -2.39 6.53
N SER A 319 10.60 -2.41 6.30
CA SER A 319 11.57 -1.52 6.98
C SER A 319 11.63 -0.09 6.43
N GLY A 320 10.79 0.28 5.46
CA GLY A 320 10.80 1.60 4.83
C GLY A 320 9.42 2.05 4.41
N VAL A 321 9.34 3.22 3.80
CA VAL A 321 8.08 3.82 3.36
C VAL A 321 8.25 4.55 2.03
N GLY A 322 7.16 4.80 1.32
CA GLY A 322 7.16 5.61 0.10
C GLY A 322 7.74 7.01 0.34
N PRO A 323 8.63 7.51 -0.53
CA PRO A 323 9.27 8.80 -0.36
C PRO A 323 8.29 9.98 -0.35
N GLU A 324 7.16 9.85 -1.01
CA GLU A 324 6.10 10.87 -0.98
C GLU A 324 5.46 10.95 0.40
N HIS A 325 5.28 9.83 1.12
CA HIS A 325 4.81 9.84 2.51
C HIS A 325 5.80 10.54 3.45
N ALA A 326 7.11 10.28 3.30
CA ALA A 326 8.13 10.97 4.06
C ALA A 326 8.10 12.49 3.83
N TYR A 327 7.91 12.91 2.58
CA TYR A 327 7.72 14.32 2.23
C TYR A 327 6.43 14.92 2.83
N LEU A 328 5.30 14.22 2.73
CA LEU A 328 4.02 14.67 3.25
C LEU A 328 4.03 14.81 4.78
N MET A 329 4.74 13.92 5.49
CA MET A 329 5.01 14.05 6.91
C MET A 329 5.87 15.30 7.20
N GLN A 330 6.98 15.46 6.49
CA GLN A 330 7.90 16.59 6.69
C GLN A 330 7.22 17.94 6.41
N SER A 331 6.34 18.00 5.42
CA SER A 331 5.56 19.20 5.10
C SER A 331 4.42 19.49 6.09
N GLY A 332 4.08 18.55 6.95
CA GLY A 332 2.96 18.64 7.88
C GLY A 332 1.58 18.50 7.24
N ARG A 333 1.51 18.02 5.97
CA ARG A 333 0.22 17.83 5.28
C ARG A 333 -0.50 16.54 5.73
N VAL A 334 0.24 15.52 6.08
CA VAL A 334 -0.29 14.25 6.58
C VAL A 334 0.33 13.97 7.94
N ALA A 335 -0.50 13.66 8.92
CA ALA A 335 -0.06 13.16 10.22
C ALA A 335 0.13 11.63 10.15
N TYR A 336 1.09 11.12 10.93
CA TYR A 336 1.33 9.69 11.03
C TYR A 336 1.44 9.27 12.49
N GLU A 337 0.89 8.10 12.76
CA GLU A 337 0.94 7.47 14.06
C GLU A 337 1.06 5.96 13.90
N SER A 338 1.26 5.23 14.98
CA SER A 338 1.34 3.78 14.97
C SER A 338 0.29 3.13 15.86
N ALA A 339 -0.12 1.91 15.49
CA ALA A 339 -0.98 1.05 16.28
C ALA A 339 -0.21 -0.23 16.65
N MET A 340 -0.32 -0.65 17.91
CA MET A 340 0.24 -1.91 18.39
C MET A 340 -0.54 -3.10 17.83
N ASP A 341 0.08 -4.28 17.77
CA ASP A 341 -0.54 -5.51 17.28
C ASP A 341 -1.88 -5.80 17.97
N GLY A 342 -1.95 -5.71 19.28
CA GLY A 342 -3.18 -5.93 20.04
C GLY A 342 -4.27 -4.92 19.71
N GLU A 343 -3.91 -3.63 19.59
CA GLU A 343 -4.83 -2.55 19.25
C GLU A 343 -5.46 -2.73 17.86
N ALA A 344 -4.66 -3.18 16.88
CA ALA A 344 -5.12 -3.49 15.55
C ALA A 344 -6.05 -4.72 15.55
N LEU A 345 -5.70 -5.78 16.26
CA LEU A 345 -6.53 -6.99 16.37
C LEU A 345 -7.87 -6.69 17.06
N ASP A 346 -7.90 -5.87 18.09
CA ASP A 346 -9.13 -5.43 18.77
C ASP A 346 -10.04 -4.65 17.81
N ALA A 347 -9.46 -3.72 17.01
CA ALA A 347 -10.20 -2.95 16.03
C ALA A 347 -10.75 -3.83 14.89
N LEU A 348 -10.01 -4.88 14.48
CA LEU A 348 -10.51 -5.89 13.53
C LEU A 348 -11.70 -6.64 14.11
N ALA A 349 -11.61 -7.11 15.34
CA ALA A 349 -12.70 -7.82 16.01
C ALA A 349 -13.94 -6.95 16.17
N GLU A 350 -13.76 -5.66 16.46
CA GLU A 350 -14.83 -4.69 16.55
C GLU A 350 -15.53 -4.50 15.20
N CYS A 351 -14.78 -4.28 14.11
CA CYS A 351 -15.32 -4.15 12.77
C CYS A 351 -16.09 -5.41 12.33
N ALA A 352 -15.49 -6.59 12.53
CA ALA A 352 -16.10 -7.85 12.15
C ALA A 352 -17.42 -8.10 12.93
N ARG A 353 -17.41 -7.83 14.23
CA ARG A 353 -18.56 -8.08 15.11
C ARG A 353 -19.72 -7.12 14.88
N PHE A 354 -19.44 -5.85 14.59
CA PHE A 354 -20.46 -4.81 14.58
C PHE A 354 -20.87 -4.35 13.18
N GLU A 355 -20.02 -4.51 12.17
CA GLU A 355 -20.36 -4.18 10.78
C GLU A 355 -20.44 -5.43 9.87
N GLY A 356 -20.08 -6.61 10.38
CA GLY A 356 -20.07 -7.85 9.58
C GLY A 356 -18.98 -7.86 8.50
N ILE A 357 -17.93 -7.05 8.67
CA ILE A 357 -16.84 -6.90 7.70
C ILE A 357 -15.57 -7.48 8.29
N LEU A 358 -15.10 -8.60 7.73
CA LEU A 358 -13.80 -9.17 8.06
C LEU A 358 -12.71 -8.44 7.23
N THR A 359 -12.22 -7.34 7.79
CA THR A 359 -11.15 -6.56 7.16
C THR A 359 -9.79 -7.23 7.34
N ALA A 360 -8.84 -6.95 6.44
CA ALA A 360 -7.46 -7.37 6.60
C ALA A 360 -6.81 -6.76 7.86
N ILE A 361 -5.85 -7.46 8.47
CA ILE A 361 -5.12 -6.94 9.65
C ILE A 361 -4.42 -5.62 9.31
N GLU A 362 -3.97 -5.45 8.07
CA GLU A 362 -3.44 -4.18 7.57
C GLU A 362 -4.43 -3.04 7.80
N SER A 363 -5.65 -3.19 7.31
CA SER A 363 -6.70 -2.17 7.42
C SER A 363 -7.10 -1.90 8.86
N ALA A 364 -7.02 -2.90 9.73
CA ALA A 364 -7.38 -2.81 11.14
C ALA A 364 -6.56 -1.72 11.88
N HIS A 365 -5.31 -1.46 11.47
CA HIS A 365 -4.53 -0.34 12.00
C HIS A 365 -5.22 1.01 11.73
N ALA A 366 -5.79 1.18 10.52
CA ALA A 366 -6.56 2.39 10.19
C ALA A 366 -7.86 2.49 11.01
N PHE A 367 -8.53 1.36 11.28
CA PHE A 367 -9.71 1.35 12.14
C PHE A 367 -9.38 1.77 13.58
N PHE A 368 -8.25 1.30 14.12
CA PHE A 368 -7.77 1.74 15.44
C PHE A 368 -7.50 3.25 15.45
N GLY A 369 -6.75 3.77 14.48
CA GLY A 369 -6.49 5.21 14.36
C GLY A 369 -7.78 6.03 14.24
N ALA A 370 -8.76 5.53 13.48
CA ALA A 370 -10.07 6.19 13.34
C ALA A 370 -10.85 6.22 14.65
N ARG A 371 -10.86 5.12 15.42
CA ARG A 371 -11.47 5.07 16.76
C ARG A 371 -10.82 6.09 17.70
N ARG A 372 -9.48 6.19 17.66
CA ARG A 372 -8.72 7.16 18.48
C ARG A 372 -9.00 8.60 18.05
N TYR A 373 -9.07 8.86 16.75
CA TYR A 373 -9.44 10.15 16.21
C TYR A 373 -10.86 10.56 16.64
N ALA A 374 -11.84 9.66 16.52
CA ALA A 374 -13.23 9.90 16.93
C ALA A 374 -13.36 10.28 18.42
N ALA A 375 -12.56 9.63 19.29
CA ALA A 375 -12.56 9.93 20.74
C ALA A 375 -12.18 11.38 21.07
N THR A 376 -11.36 12.00 20.22
CA THR A 376 -10.92 13.41 20.39
C THR A 376 -11.69 14.39 19.52
N HIS A 377 -12.50 13.91 18.58
CA HIS A 377 -13.28 14.72 17.64
C HIS A 377 -14.73 14.19 17.54
N PRO A 378 -15.54 14.35 18.61
CA PRO A 378 -16.92 13.88 18.61
C PRO A 378 -17.73 14.49 17.47
N GLY A 379 -18.52 13.66 16.78
CA GLY A 379 -19.33 14.07 15.65
C GLY A 379 -18.57 14.22 14.32
N ALA A 380 -17.25 14.00 14.28
CA ALA A 380 -16.48 14.11 13.04
C ALA A 380 -16.92 13.06 12.01
N ARG A 381 -16.91 13.44 10.73
CA ARG A 381 -17.08 12.56 9.59
C ARG A 381 -15.73 11.96 9.21
N ILE A 382 -15.59 10.65 9.33
CA ILE A 382 -14.34 9.92 9.15
C ILE A 382 -14.47 8.96 7.96
N LEU A 383 -13.55 9.06 7.01
CA LEU A 383 -13.40 8.12 5.92
C LEU A 383 -12.21 7.18 6.20
N ILE A 384 -12.47 5.88 6.27
CA ILE A 384 -11.45 4.84 6.51
C ILE A 384 -11.19 4.07 5.21
N GLY A 385 -9.94 3.90 4.83
CA GLY A 385 -9.52 3.01 3.75
C GLY A 385 -9.52 1.55 4.20
N CYS A 386 -10.52 0.76 3.78
CA CYS A 386 -10.55 -0.69 3.96
C CYS A 386 -9.75 -1.35 2.83
N SER A 387 -8.44 -1.43 2.98
CA SER A 387 -7.47 -1.71 1.91
C SER A 387 -7.51 -3.15 1.37
N GLY A 388 -8.05 -4.10 2.14
CA GLY A 388 -8.16 -5.50 1.76
C GLY A 388 -9.02 -6.32 2.73
N ARG A 389 -9.39 -7.54 2.30
CA ARG A 389 -10.20 -8.49 3.08
C ARG A 389 -9.33 -9.39 3.97
N GLY A 390 -9.90 -9.82 5.08
CA GLY A 390 -9.22 -10.57 6.13
C GLY A 390 -9.21 -12.09 5.96
N ASP A 391 -9.83 -12.66 4.91
CA ASP A 391 -9.85 -14.12 4.71
C ASP A 391 -8.45 -14.76 4.69
N LYS A 392 -7.47 -14.02 4.14
CA LYS A 392 -6.06 -14.45 4.11
C LYS A 392 -5.43 -14.54 5.50
N ASP A 393 -5.97 -13.79 6.47
CA ASP A 393 -5.41 -13.64 7.81
C ASP A 393 -5.97 -14.67 8.81
N MET A 394 -6.94 -15.48 8.40
CA MET A 394 -7.58 -16.47 9.27
C MET A 394 -6.60 -17.38 10.01
N PRO A 395 -5.47 -17.86 9.42
CA PRO A 395 -4.49 -18.64 10.17
C PRO A 395 -3.82 -17.88 11.32
N ILE A 396 -3.65 -16.55 11.17
CA ILE A 396 -3.13 -15.68 12.22
C ILE A 396 -4.20 -15.44 13.28
N LEU A 397 -5.42 -15.09 12.84
CA LEU A 397 -6.55 -14.81 13.72
C LEU A 397 -6.93 -16.02 14.59
N GLN A 398 -6.80 -17.24 14.07
CA GLN A 398 -7.01 -18.48 14.84
C GLN A 398 -6.01 -18.64 15.98
N ARG A 399 -4.77 -18.20 15.79
CA ARG A 399 -3.70 -18.30 16.79
C ARG A 399 -3.67 -17.15 17.80
N THR A 400 -4.36 -16.07 17.50
CA THR A 400 -4.47 -14.86 18.31
C THR A 400 -5.89 -14.70 18.85
N LEU A 401 -6.72 -13.88 18.23
CA LEU A 401 -8.06 -13.51 18.70
C LEU A 401 -9.00 -14.69 19.00
N LEU A 402 -9.01 -15.73 18.15
CA LEU A 402 -9.97 -16.84 18.34
C LEU A 402 -9.53 -17.81 19.43
N LYS A 403 -8.23 -17.86 19.74
CA LYS A 403 -7.73 -18.64 20.88
C LYS A 403 -8.25 -18.06 22.19
N ASP A 404 -8.24 -16.74 22.34
CA ASP A 404 -8.69 -16.05 23.54
C ASP A 404 -10.22 -16.13 23.70
N LEU A 405 -10.97 -15.94 22.59
CA LEU A 405 -12.42 -16.14 22.57
C LEU A 405 -12.86 -17.58 22.91
N ALA A 406 -12.05 -18.59 22.62
CA ALA A 406 -12.31 -19.97 22.99
C ALA A 406 -12.04 -20.22 24.49
N ALA A 407 -11.12 -19.48 25.09
CA ALA A 407 -10.82 -19.56 26.53
C ALA A 407 -11.92 -18.87 27.39
N GLU A 408 -12.47 -17.74 26.92
CA GLU A 408 -13.56 -17.04 27.61
C GLU A 408 -14.92 -17.79 27.60
N ARG A 409 -15.08 -18.76 26.70
CA ARG A 409 -16.31 -19.60 26.59
C ARG A 409 -16.26 -20.89 27.41
N ARG A 410 -15.17 -21.18 28.08
CA ARG A 410 -14.97 -22.31 29.00
C ARG A 410 -15.08 -21.87 30.45
#